data_010558fdf2a8a0413614a1cc70e0bb65
#
_entry.id   010558fdf2a8a0413614a1cc70e0bb65
#
_cell.length_a   1.000
_cell.length_b   1.000
_cell.length_c   1.000
_cell.angle_alpha   90.00
_cell.angle_beta   90.00
_cell.angle_gamma   90.00
#
_symmetry.space_group_name_H-M   'P 1'
#
loop_
_entity.id
_entity.type
_entity.pdbx_description
1 polymer ?
#
loop_
_entity_poly.entity_id
_entity_poly.type
_entity_poly.pdbx_seq_one_letter_code
_entity_poly.pdbx_strand_id
1 'polypeptide(L)'
;AKDASSAEALLTPLPTFRTVPKGAAPALGDLFADLAEQLCAWPADSEEEALLWAATHNLSRWVLWAPTGGLPRHTPPAQREAVRRDLVLGRIALAKAGRWEHLANSAQKEAERRATRRARAPAPRSLEGTALANEVQRRVHKGEWRSAASLLQSRGLAPATGDTRRALRRKLEGGPEDLLPPRERALHGGCGVGRDALLKALQGAPSTSAPGPSGTRFSHLQAYKGHGRALFWLGTLCDRVADGNLPEAAVDLLGLTKLTPLLKDDGGIRPIAGGECLRKLTARALVREHKATLLEAVGQHQFGAGRPGGAEILVHTIQVVSEAHPDRAWVQLDVQNAFPSVSRRAVLDAVAEHAPALLPLAETFLRRTSSFVYLDATGRGVPLRATLGVEQGDVLGPLLFAMAFRAPLERLRRRLVDLLHTEHGFAPDEAEAAVVLGAYLDDALVGLPAAAAARVPELAEETFAPAARRVQPGK
;
A
#
# COMPACT_ATOMS: atom_id res chain seq x y z
N ALA A 1 -29.83 2.04 -2.60
CA ALA A 1 -28.61 2.32 -1.79
C ALA A 1 -27.61 1.16 -1.85
N LYS A 2 -28.07 -0.10 -1.81
CA LYS A 2 -27.18 -1.29 -1.84
C LYS A 2 -26.23 -1.28 -3.05
N ASP A 3 -26.72 -0.98 -4.26
CA ASP A 3 -25.91 -1.00 -5.48
C ASP A 3 -24.88 0.13 -5.55
N ALA A 4 -25.21 1.32 -5.04
CA ALA A 4 -24.33 2.49 -5.08
C ALA A 4 -23.25 2.48 -3.97
N SER A 5 -23.39 1.63 -2.95
CA SER A 5 -22.40 1.42 -1.88
C SER A 5 -21.51 0.21 -2.10
N SER A 6 -21.75 -0.57 -3.16
CA SER A 6 -21.01 -1.77 -3.49
C SER A 6 -19.58 -1.48 -4.00
N ALA A 7 -18.71 -2.48 -3.93
CA ALA A 7 -17.38 -2.42 -4.53
C ALA A 7 -17.44 -2.13 -6.03
N GLU A 8 -18.52 -2.52 -6.72
CA GLU A 8 -18.74 -2.28 -8.15
C GLU A 8 -18.89 -0.77 -8.47
N ALA A 9 -19.56 0.01 -7.61
CA ALA A 9 -19.66 1.46 -7.77
C ALA A 9 -18.29 2.16 -7.67
N LEU A 10 -17.31 1.56 -6.98
CA LEU A 10 -15.95 2.06 -6.85
C LEU A 10 -15.09 1.81 -8.10
N LEU A 11 -15.54 0.98 -9.04
CA LEU A 11 -14.86 0.78 -10.32
C LEU A 11 -14.85 2.05 -11.18
N THR A 12 -15.79 2.99 -10.96
CA THR A 12 -15.81 4.26 -11.66
C THR A 12 -15.20 5.37 -10.78
N PRO A 13 -13.98 5.84 -11.08
CA PRO A 13 -13.29 6.80 -10.23
C PRO A 13 -14.02 8.13 -10.12
N LEU A 14 -14.11 8.64 -8.92
CA LEU A 14 -14.65 9.96 -8.64
C LEU A 14 -13.63 10.79 -7.85
N PRO A 15 -13.05 11.85 -8.45
CA PRO A 15 -12.12 12.72 -7.74
C PRO A 15 -12.81 13.49 -6.62
N THR A 16 -12.19 13.46 -5.45
CA THR A 16 -12.59 14.26 -4.28
C THR A 16 -11.75 15.54 -4.18
N PHE A 17 -12.21 16.53 -3.45
CA PHE A 17 -11.39 17.68 -3.07
C PHE A 17 -10.09 17.20 -2.41
N ARG A 18 -8.99 17.92 -2.64
CA ARG A 18 -7.68 17.54 -2.03
C ARG A 18 -7.67 17.73 -0.52
N THR A 19 -8.42 18.68 -0.02
CA THR A 19 -8.57 19.02 1.39
C THR A 19 -10.04 19.27 1.70
N VAL A 20 -10.44 19.08 2.94
CA VAL A 20 -11.75 19.52 3.41
C VAL A 20 -11.81 21.05 3.38
N PRO A 21 -12.84 21.67 2.78
CA PRO A 21 -12.97 23.12 2.75
C PRO A 21 -12.98 23.73 4.14
N LYS A 22 -12.36 24.91 4.30
CA LYS A 22 -12.35 25.63 5.58
C LYS A 22 -13.75 25.89 6.05
N GLY A 23 -14.01 25.64 7.35
CA GLY A 23 -15.34 25.79 7.97
C GLY A 23 -16.28 24.59 7.79
N ALA A 24 -15.96 23.60 6.94
CA ALA A 24 -16.75 22.37 6.83
C ALA A 24 -16.21 21.22 7.70
N ALA A 25 -14.98 21.33 8.20
CA ALA A 25 -14.33 20.26 8.96
C ALA A 25 -15.08 19.87 10.26
N PRO A 26 -15.61 20.79 11.08
CA PRO A 26 -16.39 20.42 12.26
C PRO A 26 -17.63 19.59 11.89
N ALA A 27 -18.44 20.07 10.95
CA ALA A 27 -19.66 19.38 10.52
C ALA A 27 -19.38 18.00 9.90
N LEU A 28 -18.26 17.86 9.18
CA LEU A 28 -17.82 16.57 8.65
C LEU A 28 -17.36 15.65 9.77
N GLY A 29 -16.67 16.19 10.78
CA GLY A 29 -16.26 15.45 11.97
C GLY A 29 -17.44 14.92 12.78
N ASP A 30 -18.47 15.74 12.98
CA ASP A 30 -19.72 15.31 13.63
C ASP A 30 -20.39 14.17 12.84
N LEU A 31 -20.58 14.34 11.53
CA LEU A 31 -21.20 13.32 10.69
C LEU A 31 -20.41 12.00 10.69
N PHE A 32 -19.10 12.07 10.63
CA PHE A 32 -18.24 10.88 10.71
C PHE A 32 -18.38 10.20 12.07
N ALA A 33 -18.37 10.98 13.15
CA ALA A 33 -18.51 10.45 14.50
C ALA A 33 -19.89 9.79 14.72
N ASP A 34 -20.97 10.40 14.22
CA ASP A 34 -22.32 9.85 14.31
C ASP A 34 -22.43 8.50 13.58
N LEU A 35 -21.83 8.39 12.38
CA LEU A 35 -21.80 7.14 11.62
C LEU A 35 -20.98 6.05 12.33
N ALA A 36 -19.80 6.40 12.82
CA ALA A 36 -18.92 5.44 13.47
C ALA A 36 -19.47 4.96 14.82
N GLU A 37 -20.14 5.83 15.57
CA GLU A 37 -20.83 5.48 16.80
C GLU A 37 -21.99 4.51 16.53
N GLN A 38 -22.85 4.82 15.57
CA GLN A 38 -23.93 3.93 15.14
C GLN A 38 -23.39 2.57 14.69
N LEU A 39 -22.33 2.56 13.85
CA LEU A 39 -21.69 1.34 13.38
C LEU A 39 -21.20 0.45 14.52
N CYS A 40 -20.67 1.03 15.59
CA CYS A 40 -20.21 0.27 16.75
C CYS A 40 -21.34 -0.17 17.70
N ALA A 41 -22.52 0.40 17.59
CA ALA A 41 -23.69 0.05 18.39
C ALA A 41 -24.51 -1.12 17.83
N TRP A 42 -24.39 -1.40 16.52
CA TRP A 42 -25.12 -2.49 15.88
C TRP A 42 -24.47 -3.87 16.11
N PRO A 43 -25.28 -4.94 16.14
CA PRO A 43 -24.76 -6.31 16.27
C PRO A 43 -23.81 -6.65 15.13
N ALA A 44 -22.79 -7.45 15.47
CA ALA A 44 -21.83 -7.96 14.49
C ALA A 44 -22.53 -8.79 13.41
N ASP A 45 -22.07 -8.65 12.17
CA ASP A 45 -22.57 -9.33 10.97
C ASP A 45 -24.05 -9.04 10.61
N SER A 46 -24.62 -7.96 11.20
CA SER A 46 -25.92 -7.44 10.78
C SER A 46 -25.85 -6.74 9.42
N GLU A 47 -26.97 -6.66 8.72
CA GLU A 47 -27.06 -5.89 7.46
C GLU A 47 -26.81 -4.40 7.71
N GLU A 48 -27.27 -3.88 8.85
CA GLU A 48 -27.10 -2.51 9.27
C GLU A 48 -25.62 -2.18 9.50
N GLU A 49 -24.88 -3.08 10.14
CA GLU A 49 -23.43 -2.91 10.30
C GLU A 49 -22.73 -2.79 8.94
N ALA A 50 -23.05 -3.68 8.00
CA ALA A 50 -22.48 -3.65 6.66
C ALA A 50 -22.81 -2.35 5.91
N LEU A 51 -24.05 -1.85 6.02
CA LEU A 51 -24.48 -0.57 5.43
C LEU A 51 -23.76 0.62 6.06
N LEU A 52 -23.56 0.63 7.37
CA LEU A 52 -22.85 1.70 8.07
C LEU A 52 -21.35 1.69 7.74
N TRP A 53 -20.74 0.52 7.60
CA TRP A 53 -19.38 0.42 7.06
C TRP A 53 -19.29 1.01 5.65
N ALA A 54 -20.21 0.67 4.77
CA ALA A 54 -20.24 1.20 3.42
C ALA A 54 -20.44 2.73 3.41
N ALA A 55 -21.31 3.26 4.26
CA ALA A 55 -21.53 4.71 4.39
C ALA A 55 -20.28 5.44 4.92
N THR A 56 -19.66 4.91 5.96
CA THR A 56 -18.44 5.45 6.56
C THR A 56 -17.27 5.42 5.57
N HIS A 57 -17.10 4.31 4.86
CA HIS A 57 -16.07 4.14 3.84
C HIS A 57 -16.25 5.11 2.66
N ASN A 58 -17.48 5.27 2.17
CA ASN A 58 -17.80 6.12 1.03
C ASN A 58 -18.06 7.58 1.39
N LEU A 59 -17.95 7.97 2.67
CA LEU A 59 -18.28 9.32 3.14
C LEU A 59 -17.57 10.40 2.31
N SER A 60 -16.26 10.27 2.09
CA SER A 60 -15.49 11.21 1.27
C SER A 60 -15.98 11.24 -0.18
N ARG A 61 -16.32 10.08 -0.75
CA ARG A 61 -16.86 9.96 -2.10
C ARG A 61 -18.20 10.67 -2.27
N TRP A 62 -19.08 10.57 -1.27
CA TRP A 62 -20.43 11.12 -1.34
C TRP A 62 -20.52 12.58 -0.95
N VAL A 63 -19.63 13.03 -0.07
CA VAL A 63 -19.68 14.40 0.48
C VAL A 63 -18.62 15.32 -0.14
N LEU A 64 -17.41 14.80 -0.40
CA LEU A 64 -16.27 15.61 -0.84
C LEU A 64 -15.95 15.53 -2.33
N TRP A 65 -16.77 14.89 -3.17
CA TRP A 65 -16.49 14.85 -4.60
C TRP A 65 -16.51 16.25 -5.24
N ALA A 66 -15.58 16.47 -6.19
CA ALA A 66 -15.45 17.73 -6.90
C ALA A 66 -16.31 17.70 -8.16
N PRO A 67 -17.21 18.65 -8.42
CA PRO A 67 -18.06 18.66 -9.63
C PRO A 67 -17.25 18.89 -10.89
N THR A 68 -17.74 18.35 -12.03
CA THR A 68 -17.22 18.65 -13.37
C THR A 68 -17.68 20.04 -13.80
N GLY A 69 -16.79 20.84 -14.36
CA GLY A 69 -17.14 22.19 -14.79
C GLY A 69 -16.92 23.26 -13.72
N GLY A 70 -15.81 23.17 -13.00
CA GLY A 70 -15.45 24.08 -11.91
C GLY A 70 -15.71 25.57 -12.20
N LEU A 71 -15.65 26.37 -11.15
CA LEU A 71 -15.83 27.82 -11.22
C LEU A 71 -14.94 28.47 -12.29
N PRO A 72 -15.37 29.57 -12.91
CA PRO A 72 -14.59 30.30 -13.91
C PRO A 72 -13.15 30.54 -13.43
N ARG A 73 -12.19 30.52 -14.35
CA ARG A 73 -10.75 30.63 -14.02
C ARG A 73 -10.41 31.91 -13.23
N HIS A 74 -11.18 32.99 -13.44
CA HIS A 74 -10.99 34.29 -12.77
C HIS A 74 -11.72 34.41 -11.42
N THR A 75 -12.43 33.37 -10.94
CA THR A 75 -13.09 33.42 -9.63
C THR A 75 -12.04 33.59 -8.54
N PRO A 76 -12.17 34.59 -7.63
CA PRO A 76 -11.23 34.81 -6.54
C PRO A 76 -11.09 33.56 -5.65
N PRO A 77 -9.89 33.28 -5.08
CA PRO A 77 -9.68 32.11 -4.24
C PRO A 77 -10.66 31.99 -3.06
N ALA A 78 -10.97 33.10 -2.39
CA ALA A 78 -11.92 33.15 -1.27
C ALA A 78 -13.33 32.73 -1.70
N GLN A 79 -13.80 33.21 -2.85
CA GLN A 79 -15.11 32.85 -3.38
C GLN A 79 -15.16 31.38 -3.82
N ARG A 80 -14.08 30.85 -4.42
CA ARG A 80 -13.97 29.42 -4.73
C ARG A 80 -14.05 28.57 -3.49
N GLU A 81 -13.41 28.98 -2.41
CA GLU A 81 -13.41 28.25 -1.14
C GLU A 81 -14.80 28.30 -0.50
N ALA A 82 -15.48 29.46 -0.53
CA ALA A 82 -16.86 29.59 -0.03
C ALA A 82 -17.81 28.66 -0.77
N VAL A 83 -17.80 28.64 -2.10
CA VAL A 83 -18.65 27.74 -2.91
C VAL A 83 -18.36 26.26 -2.60
N ARG A 84 -17.07 25.88 -2.45
CA ARG A 84 -16.73 24.51 -2.06
C ARG A 84 -17.25 24.14 -0.68
N ARG A 85 -17.11 25.07 0.28
CA ARG A 85 -17.63 24.89 1.66
C ARG A 85 -19.14 24.68 1.65
N ASP A 86 -19.87 25.56 0.97
CA ASP A 86 -21.33 25.55 0.95
C ASP A 86 -21.87 24.28 0.27
N LEU A 87 -21.19 23.83 -0.80
CA LEU A 87 -21.46 22.55 -1.45
C LEU A 87 -21.27 21.36 -0.51
N VAL A 88 -20.20 21.34 0.25
CA VAL A 88 -19.90 20.26 1.20
C VAL A 88 -20.90 20.30 2.37
N LEU A 89 -21.18 21.47 2.94
CA LEU A 89 -22.16 21.61 4.01
C LEU A 89 -23.56 21.19 3.58
N GLY A 90 -23.99 21.54 2.36
CA GLY A 90 -25.28 21.10 1.80
C GLY A 90 -25.36 19.56 1.69
N ARG A 91 -24.27 18.90 1.27
CA ARG A 91 -24.22 17.42 1.23
C ARG A 91 -24.20 16.79 2.61
N ILE A 92 -23.51 17.40 3.58
CA ILE A 92 -23.55 16.96 4.99
C ILE A 92 -24.98 17.08 5.54
N ALA A 93 -25.69 18.16 5.24
CA ALA A 93 -27.10 18.34 5.66
C ALA A 93 -28.01 17.25 5.06
N LEU A 94 -27.82 16.89 3.77
CA LEU A 94 -28.55 15.78 3.15
C LEU A 94 -28.22 14.43 3.83
N ALA A 95 -26.95 14.17 4.16
CA ALA A 95 -26.56 12.97 4.89
C ALA A 95 -27.21 12.87 6.27
N LYS A 96 -27.19 13.97 7.04
CA LYS A 96 -27.87 14.06 8.35
C LYS A 96 -29.40 13.90 8.26
N ALA A 97 -29.98 14.27 7.13
CA ALA A 97 -31.40 14.04 6.84
C ALA A 97 -31.71 12.63 6.31
N GLY A 98 -30.74 11.68 6.35
CA GLY A 98 -30.91 10.32 5.89
C GLY A 98 -30.97 10.14 4.37
N ARG A 99 -30.66 11.17 3.57
CA ARG A 99 -30.75 11.15 2.10
C ARG A 99 -29.51 10.50 1.44
N TRP A 100 -29.03 9.39 1.99
CA TRP A 100 -27.83 8.69 1.55
C TRP A 100 -27.92 8.19 0.11
N GLU A 101 -29.07 7.66 -0.28
CA GLU A 101 -29.31 7.19 -1.65
C GLU A 101 -29.18 8.33 -2.67
N HIS A 102 -29.71 9.49 -2.35
CA HIS A 102 -29.58 10.68 -3.21
C HIS A 102 -28.11 11.09 -3.39
N LEU A 103 -27.32 11.08 -2.29
CA LEU A 103 -25.88 11.39 -2.34
C LEU A 103 -25.11 10.36 -3.16
N ALA A 104 -25.35 9.08 -2.94
CA ALA A 104 -24.70 8.00 -3.65
C ALA A 104 -24.99 8.05 -5.17
N ASN A 105 -26.28 8.22 -5.54
CA ASN A 105 -26.70 8.35 -6.94
C ASN A 105 -26.14 9.60 -7.59
N SER A 106 -26.08 10.73 -6.89
CA SER A 106 -25.46 11.97 -7.41
C SER A 106 -23.96 11.81 -7.65
N ALA A 107 -23.25 11.16 -6.74
CA ALA A 107 -21.84 10.84 -6.88
C ALA A 107 -21.59 9.88 -8.06
N GLN A 108 -22.42 8.85 -8.18
CA GLN A 108 -22.31 7.88 -9.28
C GLN A 108 -22.57 8.52 -10.66
N LYS A 109 -23.64 9.31 -10.80
CA LYS A 109 -23.92 10.07 -12.03
C LYS A 109 -22.76 10.98 -12.43
N GLU A 110 -22.12 11.65 -11.45
CA GLU A 110 -20.95 12.49 -11.74
C GLU A 110 -19.74 11.65 -12.16
N ALA A 111 -19.51 10.49 -11.54
CA ALA A 111 -18.45 9.56 -11.91
C ALA A 111 -18.62 9.10 -13.38
N GLU A 112 -19.82 8.72 -13.77
CA GLU A 112 -20.16 8.30 -15.13
C GLU A 112 -19.99 9.42 -16.14
N ARG A 113 -20.44 10.64 -15.83
CA ARG A 113 -20.22 11.83 -16.69
C ARG A 113 -18.73 12.05 -16.93
N ARG A 114 -17.90 11.88 -15.90
CA ARG A 114 -16.43 12.01 -16.02
C ARG A 114 -15.82 10.91 -16.86
N ALA A 115 -16.24 9.66 -16.67
CA ALA A 115 -15.79 8.54 -17.47
C ALA A 115 -16.11 8.77 -18.96
N THR A 116 -17.35 9.19 -19.28
CA THR A 116 -17.76 9.53 -20.66
C THR A 116 -16.94 10.67 -21.26
N ARG A 117 -16.69 11.74 -20.48
CA ARG A 117 -15.84 12.86 -20.93
C ARG A 117 -14.39 12.42 -21.15
N ARG A 118 -13.84 11.58 -20.28
CA ARG A 118 -12.48 11.06 -20.41
C ARG A 118 -12.31 10.17 -21.63
N ALA A 119 -13.29 9.32 -21.93
CA ALA A 119 -13.29 8.48 -23.13
C ALA A 119 -13.22 9.28 -24.44
N ARG A 120 -13.73 10.54 -24.43
CA ARG A 120 -13.68 11.46 -25.58
C ARG A 120 -12.45 12.38 -25.58
N ALA A 121 -11.70 12.43 -24.49
CA ALA A 121 -10.52 13.27 -24.37
C ALA A 121 -9.28 12.55 -24.94
N PRO A 122 -8.31 13.29 -25.50
CA PRO A 122 -7.02 12.70 -25.86
C PRO A 122 -6.34 12.10 -24.64
N ALA A 123 -5.52 11.08 -24.86
CA ALA A 123 -4.76 10.43 -23.80
C ALA A 123 -4.01 11.49 -22.95
N PRO A 124 -3.98 11.31 -21.59
CA PRO A 124 -3.23 12.24 -20.75
C PRO A 124 -1.76 12.24 -21.21
N ARG A 125 -1.25 13.44 -21.54
CA ARG A 125 0.18 13.61 -21.83
C ARG A 125 0.98 13.37 -20.54
N SER A 126 2.15 12.76 -20.66
CA SER A 126 3.16 12.74 -19.60
C SER A 126 3.41 14.18 -19.12
N LEU A 127 3.72 14.34 -17.83
CA LEU A 127 4.17 15.63 -17.35
C LEU A 127 5.56 15.89 -17.92
N GLU A 128 5.70 16.88 -18.78
CA GLU A 128 6.93 17.26 -19.44
C GLU A 128 7.18 18.77 -19.31
N GLY A 129 8.44 19.18 -19.48
CA GLY A 129 8.82 20.58 -19.51
C GLY A 129 8.37 21.35 -18.25
N THR A 130 7.76 22.52 -18.47
CA THR A 130 7.33 23.44 -17.41
C THR A 130 6.32 22.82 -16.44
N ALA A 131 5.44 21.92 -16.92
CA ALA A 131 4.45 21.28 -16.06
C ALA A 131 5.11 20.29 -15.06
N LEU A 132 6.12 19.56 -15.50
CA LEU A 132 6.93 18.69 -14.66
C LEU A 132 7.73 19.51 -13.65
N ALA A 133 8.41 20.56 -14.10
CA ALA A 133 9.18 21.46 -13.23
C ALA A 133 8.32 22.07 -12.11
N ASN A 134 7.15 22.58 -12.44
CA ASN A 134 6.20 23.14 -11.48
C ASN A 134 5.70 22.11 -10.45
N GLU A 135 5.45 20.87 -10.86
CA GLU A 135 5.01 19.83 -9.95
C GLU A 135 6.15 19.36 -9.04
N VAL A 136 7.37 19.27 -9.56
CA VAL A 136 8.59 18.98 -8.78
C VAL A 136 8.83 20.08 -7.73
N GLN A 137 8.84 21.35 -8.14
CA GLN A 137 8.97 22.47 -7.22
C GLN A 137 7.91 22.47 -6.13
N ARG A 138 6.65 22.18 -6.48
CA ARG A 138 5.56 22.10 -5.51
C ARG A 138 5.78 21.02 -4.45
N ARG A 139 6.38 19.89 -4.80
CA ARG A 139 6.73 18.81 -3.86
C ARG A 139 7.91 19.19 -2.99
N VAL A 140 8.93 19.81 -3.58
CA VAL A 140 10.10 20.33 -2.86
C VAL A 140 9.69 21.35 -1.80
N HIS A 141 8.85 22.33 -2.14
CA HIS A 141 8.33 23.31 -1.19
C HIS A 141 7.50 22.69 -0.05
N LYS A 142 6.97 21.48 -0.23
CA LYS A 142 6.28 20.71 0.81
C LYS A 142 7.19 19.81 1.64
N GLY A 143 8.50 19.83 1.39
CA GLY A 143 9.46 18.94 2.02
C GLY A 143 9.38 17.49 1.53
N GLU A 144 8.71 17.23 0.40
CA GLU A 144 8.50 15.89 -0.16
C GLU A 144 9.61 15.51 -1.16
N TRP A 145 10.88 15.60 -0.72
CA TRP A 145 12.08 15.44 -1.55
C TRP A 145 12.12 14.10 -2.31
N ARG A 146 11.85 12.98 -1.61
CA ARG A 146 11.81 11.65 -2.23
C ARG A 146 10.75 11.55 -3.33
N SER A 147 9.59 12.14 -3.09
CA SER A 147 8.49 12.16 -4.07
C SER A 147 8.80 13.05 -5.27
N ALA A 148 9.55 14.14 -5.06
CA ALA A 148 10.03 15.00 -6.13
C ALA A 148 11.09 14.29 -7.00
N ALA A 149 12.08 13.64 -6.38
CA ALA A 149 13.09 12.85 -7.05
C ALA A 149 12.49 11.68 -7.87
N SER A 150 11.56 10.92 -7.26
CA SER A 150 10.86 9.84 -7.96
C SER A 150 10.07 10.32 -9.18
N LEU A 151 9.53 11.55 -9.13
CA LEU A 151 8.82 12.11 -10.28
C LEU A 151 9.78 12.45 -11.44
N LEU A 152 10.98 12.93 -11.15
CA LEU A 152 12.01 13.21 -12.17
C LEU A 152 12.52 11.91 -12.82
N GLN A 153 12.65 10.83 -12.05
CA GLN A 153 13.13 9.54 -12.53
C GLN A 153 12.03 8.70 -13.20
N SER A 154 10.76 9.10 -13.06
CA SER A 154 9.63 8.30 -13.55
C SER A 154 9.54 8.33 -15.07
N ARG A 155 9.48 7.17 -15.71
CA ARG A 155 9.14 6.99 -17.13
C ARG A 155 7.65 7.21 -17.41
N GLY A 156 6.85 7.54 -16.41
CA GLY A 156 5.42 7.76 -16.52
C GLY A 156 4.59 6.49 -16.41
N LEU A 157 3.35 6.60 -16.87
CA LEU A 157 2.38 5.51 -16.84
C LEU A 157 2.47 4.68 -18.12
N ALA A 158 2.33 3.36 -17.99
CA ALA A 158 2.14 2.50 -19.14
C ALA A 158 0.82 2.87 -19.86
N PRO A 159 0.78 2.82 -21.20
CA PRO A 159 -0.45 3.10 -21.95
C PRO A 159 -1.60 2.20 -21.52
N ALA A 160 -2.82 2.74 -21.43
CA ALA A 160 -3.99 1.98 -20.98
C ALA A 160 -4.53 1.07 -22.11
N THR A 161 -3.73 0.08 -22.51
CA THR A 161 -4.01 -0.86 -23.59
C THR A 161 -4.37 -2.26 -23.06
N GLY A 162 -4.87 -3.12 -23.97
CA GLY A 162 -5.07 -4.55 -23.67
C GLY A 162 -3.77 -5.27 -23.30
N ASP A 163 -2.63 -4.85 -23.88
CA ASP A 163 -1.32 -5.44 -23.56
C ASP A 163 -0.88 -5.12 -22.13
N THR A 164 -1.02 -3.87 -21.72
CA THR A 164 -0.77 -3.45 -20.33
C THR A 164 -1.63 -4.26 -19.36
N ARG A 165 -2.93 -4.43 -19.66
CA ARG A 165 -3.84 -5.24 -18.84
C ARG A 165 -3.39 -6.70 -18.78
N ARG A 166 -3.00 -7.31 -19.91
CA ARG A 166 -2.47 -8.68 -19.93
C ARG A 166 -1.18 -8.82 -19.13
N ALA A 167 -0.28 -7.85 -19.24
CA ALA A 167 0.98 -7.83 -18.50
C ALA A 167 0.75 -7.71 -16.97
N LEU A 168 -0.18 -6.85 -16.55
CA LEU A 168 -0.58 -6.75 -15.15
C LEU A 168 -1.18 -8.05 -14.63
N ARG A 169 -2.10 -8.65 -15.40
CA ARG A 169 -2.72 -9.93 -15.05
C ARG A 169 -1.67 -11.01 -14.83
N ARG A 170 -0.74 -11.21 -15.76
CA ARG A 170 0.34 -12.21 -15.62
C ARG A 170 1.22 -12.01 -14.39
N LYS A 171 1.37 -10.76 -13.90
CA LYS A 171 2.15 -10.47 -12.68
C LYS A 171 1.39 -10.73 -11.39
N LEU A 172 0.08 -10.70 -11.42
CA LEU A 172 -0.80 -10.79 -10.24
C LEU A 172 -1.42 -12.18 -10.07
N GLU A 173 -1.60 -12.93 -11.18
CA GLU A 173 -2.26 -14.24 -11.14
C GLU A 173 -1.36 -15.28 -10.45
N GLY A 174 -1.91 -15.90 -9.40
CA GLY A 174 -1.46 -17.16 -8.80
C GLY A 174 -2.35 -18.32 -9.23
N GLY A 175 -1.99 -19.53 -8.80
CA GLY A 175 -2.83 -20.73 -9.01
C GLY A 175 -3.86 -20.92 -7.90
N PRO A 176 -4.76 -21.93 -8.08
CA PRO A 176 -5.70 -22.32 -7.02
C PRO A 176 -5.02 -22.76 -5.73
N GLU A 177 -3.80 -23.30 -5.83
CA GLU A 177 -2.96 -23.74 -4.71
C GLU A 177 -2.49 -22.59 -3.81
N ASP A 178 -2.53 -21.36 -4.31
CA ASP A 178 -2.13 -20.18 -3.57
C ASP A 178 -3.29 -19.60 -2.72
N LEU A 179 -4.50 -20.13 -2.88
CA LEU A 179 -5.64 -19.72 -2.09
C LEU A 179 -5.55 -20.27 -0.67
N LEU A 180 -5.70 -19.39 0.31
CA LEU A 180 -5.74 -19.73 1.72
C LEU A 180 -7.21 -19.75 2.20
N PRO A 181 -7.56 -20.61 3.18
CA PRO A 181 -8.88 -20.56 3.76
C PRO A 181 -9.12 -19.19 4.41
N PRO A 182 -10.33 -18.63 4.30
CA PRO A 182 -10.68 -17.37 4.93
C PRO A 182 -10.43 -17.42 6.45
N ARG A 183 -10.09 -16.27 7.00
CA ARG A 183 -10.02 -16.10 8.45
C ARG A 183 -11.42 -15.89 9.01
N GLU A 184 -11.73 -16.52 10.11
CA GLU A 184 -12.91 -16.20 10.89
C GLU A 184 -12.80 -14.79 11.50
N ARG A 185 -13.94 -14.08 11.56
CA ARG A 185 -14.00 -12.75 12.16
C ARG A 185 -13.70 -12.82 13.66
N ALA A 186 -12.74 -12.02 14.13
CA ALA A 186 -12.49 -11.86 15.53
C ALA A 186 -13.46 -10.82 16.12
N LEU A 187 -14.38 -11.26 16.97
CA LEU A 187 -15.36 -10.38 17.61
C LEU A 187 -14.80 -9.65 18.84
N HIS A 188 -13.73 -10.17 19.43
CA HIS A 188 -13.09 -9.61 20.63
C HIS A 188 -11.69 -9.15 20.24
N GLY A 189 -11.39 -7.89 20.56
CA GLY A 189 -10.15 -7.24 20.18
C GLY A 189 -8.92 -7.79 20.91
N GLY A 190 -7.77 -7.71 20.27
CA GLY A 190 -6.48 -8.16 20.80
C GLY A 190 -5.34 -7.15 20.64
N CYS A 191 -5.25 -6.49 19.50
CA CYS A 191 -4.09 -5.67 19.11
C CYS A 191 -4.46 -4.23 18.79
N GLY A 192 -5.33 -3.61 19.56
CA GLY A 192 -5.76 -2.23 19.32
C GLY A 192 -4.60 -1.28 18.99
N VAL A 193 -4.88 -0.22 18.29
CA VAL A 193 -3.90 0.81 17.90
C VAL A 193 -3.76 1.85 19.00
N GLY A 194 -2.56 2.02 19.56
CA GLY A 194 -2.29 3.03 20.56
C GLY A 194 -2.60 4.44 20.04
N ARG A 195 -3.28 5.25 20.88
CA ARG A 195 -3.74 6.61 20.50
C ARG A 195 -2.59 7.50 20.04
N ASP A 196 -1.45 7.45 20.69
CA ASP A 196 -0.25 8.21 20.34
C ASP A 196 0.32 7.76 18.99
N ALA A 197 0.36 6.45 18.74
CA ALA A 197 0.82 5.89 17.48
C ALA A 197 -0.10 6.32 16.33
N LEU A 198 -1.42 6.28 16.55
CA LEU A 198 -2.43 6.76 15.60
C LEU A 198 -2.25 8.25 15.27
N LEU A 199 -2.14 9.10 16.30
CA LEU A 199 -1.94 10.54 16.11
C LEU A 199 -0.67 10.84 15.33
N LYS A 200 0.46 10.21 15.69
CA LYS A 200 1.74 10.35 14.99
C LYS A 200 1.66 9.81 13.56
N ALA A 201 0.93 8.69 13.33
CA ALA A 201 0.70 8.13 12.00
C ALA A 201 -0.12 9.08 11.12
N LEU A 202 -1.19 9.67 11.68
CA LEU A 202 -2.06 10.62 11.00
C LEU A 202 -1.34 11.95 10.70
N GLN A 203 -0.52 12.45 11.64
CA GLN A 203 0.28 13.66 11.44
C GLN A 203 1.35 13.48 10.36
N GLY A 204 2.08 12.37 10.40
CA GLY A 204 3.14 12.04 9.45
C GLY A 204 2.64 11.45 8.13
N ALA A 205 1.33 11.37 7.91
CA ALA A 205 0.79 10.86 6.65
C ALA A 205 1.01 11.87 5.51
N PRO A 206 1.59 11.46 4.36
CA PRO A 206 1.90 12.38 3.28
C PRO A 206 0.63 12.88 2.60
N SER A 207 0.51 14.21 2.46
CA SER A 207 -0.64 14.87 1.82
C SER A 207 -0.77 14.54 0.32
N THR A 208 0.31 14.10 -0.31
CA THR A 208 0.38 13.71 -1.73
C THR A 208 0.08 12.24 -1.97
N SER A 209 -0.09 11.43 -0.91
CA SER A 209 -0.49 10.03 -1.08
C SER A 209 -1.75 9.91 -1.91
N ALA A 210 -1.71 9.04 -2.92
CA ALA A 210 -2.87 8.76 -3.75
C ALA A 210 -4.01 8.18 -2.91
N PRO A 211 -5.26 8.60 -3.13
CA PRO A 211 -6.41 7.98 -2.51
C PRO A 211 -6.63 6.57 -3.06
N GLY A 212 -7.28 5.73 -2.28
CA GLY A 212 -7.87 4.48 -2.75
C GLY A 212 -9.10 4.73 -3.64
N PRO A 213 -9.82 3.65 -4.02
CA PRO A 213 -11.04 3.73 -4.83
C PRO A 213 -12.15 4.61 -4.25
N SER A 214 -12.30 4.68 -2.93
CA SER A 214 -13.27 5.56 -2.25
C SER A 214 -12.99 7.05 -2.46
N GLY A 215 -11.79 7.41 -2.90
CA GLY A 215 -11.37 8.81 -3.00
C GLY A 215 -11.01 9.46 -1.67
N THR A 216 -11.06 8.74 -0.54
CA THR A 216 -10.63 9.23 0.77
C THR A 216 -9.13 9.51 0.78
N ARG A 217 -8.74 10.66 1.33
CA ARG A 217 -7.35 11.13 1.42
C ARG A 217 -6.92 11.24 2.87
N PHE A 218 -5.64 11.16 3.14
CA PHE A 218 -5.12 11.45 4.48
C PHE A 218 -5.48 12.86 4.94
N SER A 219 -5.51 13.85 4.04
CA SER A 219 -5.93 15.22 4.36
C SER A 219 -7.39 15.32 4.82
N HIS A 220 -8.27 14.40 4.41
CA HIS A 220 -9.64 14.32 4.92
C HIS A 220 -9.66 13.80 6.36
N LEU A 221 -8.91 12.74 6.66
CA LEU A 221 -8.76 12.20 8.01
C LEU A 221 -8.03 13.17 8.94
N GLN A 222 -7.04 13.90 8.41
CA GLN A 222 -6.32 14.94 9.15
C GLN A 222 -7.23 16.11 9.59
N ALA A 223 -8.33 16.34 8.89
CA ALA A 223 -9.33 17.34 9.31
C ALA A 223 -9.98 17.00 10.66
N TYR A 224 -9.95 15.73 11.09
CA TYR A 224 -10.50 15.29 12.38
C TYR A 224 -9.58 15.57 13.57
N LYS A 225 -8.33 16.00 13.37
CA LYS A 225 -7.37 16.25 14.48
C LYS A 225 -7.88 17.22 15.54
N GLY A 226 -8.61 18.25 15.13
CA GLY A 226 -9.19 19.22 16.04
C GLY A 226 -10.57 18.83 16.57
N HIS A 227 -11.06 17.63 16.29
CA HIS A 227 -12.40 17.17 16.62
C HIS A 227 -12.33 15.90 17.48
N GLY A 228 -12.36 16.08 18.82
CA GLY A 228 -12.11 14.99 19.78
C GLY A 228 -12.98 13.75 19.57
N ARG A 229 -14.30 13.92 19.33
CA ARG A 229 -15.23 12.82 19.09
C ARG A 229 -14.90 12.06 17.79
N ALA A 230 -14.63 12.77 16.69
CA ALA A 230 -14.25 12.13 15.42
C ALA A 230 -12.91 11.41 15.52
N LEU A 231 -11.95 11.98 16.25
CA LEU A 231 -10.65 11.33 16.48
C LEU A 231 -10.78 10.09 17.35
N PHE A 232 -11.64 10.10 18.36
CA PHE A 232 -11.96 8.94 19.18
C PHE A 232 -12.49 7.79 18.31
N TRP A 233 -13.53 8.06 17.53
CA TRP A 233 -14.15 7.04 16.67
C TRP A 233 -13.25 6.58 15.52
N LEU A 234 -12.39 7.46 14.96
CA LEU A 234 -11.38 7.06 14.00
C LEU A 234 -10.42 6.01 14.60
N GLY A 235 -10.01 6.19 15.86
CA GLY A 235 -9.22 5.21 16.58
C GLY A 235 -9.94 3.89 16.74
N THR A 236 -11.20 3.90 17.18
CA THR A 236 -12.02 2.69 17.33
C THR A 236 -12.18 1.92 16.01
N LEU A 237 -12.36 2.63 14.89
CA LEU A 237 -12.39 1.97 13.57
C LEU A 237 -11.02 1.40 13.17
N CYS A 238 -9.92 2.08 13.50
CA CYS A 238 -8.59 1.54 13.29
C CYS A 238 -8.35 0.28 14.14
N ASP A 239 -8.82 0.25 15.39
CA ASP A 239 -8.75 -0.93 16.25
C ASP A 239 -9.49 -2.11 15.60
N ARG A 240 -10.73 -1.91 15.14
CA ARG A 240 -11.50 -2.95 14.45
C ARG A 240 -10.80 -3.46 13.18
N VAL A 241 -10.17 -2.58 12.42
CA VAL A 241 -9.38 -2.97 11.22
C VAL A 241 -8.13 -3.74 11.62
N ALA A 242 -7.42 -3.32 12.69
CA ALA A 242 -6.23 -3.99 13.20
C ALA A 242 -6.52 -5.41 13.67
N ASP A 243 -7.63 -5.60 14.38
CA ASP A 243 -8.05 -6.88 14.93
C ASP A 243 -8.72 -7.81 13.90
N GLY A 244 -9.04 -7.29 12.70
CA GLY A 244 -9.83 -8.02 11.71
C GLY A 244 -11.29 -8.20 12.13
N ASN A 245 -11.79 -7.36 13.04
CA ASN A 245 -13.21 -7.34 13.45
C ASN A 245 -14.04 -6.55 12.42
N LEU A 246 -14.19 -7.12 11.24
CA LEU A 246 -14.83 -6.53 10.08
C LEU A 246 -15.83 -7.49 9.45
N PRO A 247 -17.07 -7.06 9.11
CA PRO A 247 -17.95 -7.85 8.28
C PRO A 247 -17.35 -8.01 6.88
N GLU A 248 -17.72 -9.07 6.18
CA GLU A 248 -17.16 -9.40 4.86
C GLU A 248 -17.26 -8.25 3.87
N ALA A 249 -18.39 -7.56 3.83
CA ALA A 249 -18.59 -6.38 2.98
C ALA A 249 -17.58 -5.26 3.26
N ALA A 250 -17.20 -5.04 4.52
CA ALA A 250 -16.19 -4.04 4.88
C ALA A 250 -14.79 -4.49 4.47
N VAL A 251 -14.47 -5.77 4.61
CA VAL A 251 -13.19 -6.33 4.13
C VAL A 251 -13.07 -6.14 2.61
N ASP A 252 -14.12 -6.39 1.85
CA ASP A 252 -14.14 -6.19 0.40
C ASP A 252 -13.90 -4.73 0.01
N LEU A 253 -14.56 -3.80 0.69
CA LEU A 253 -14.40 -2.36 0.46
C LEU A 253 -13.00 -1.86 0.82
N LEU A 254 -12.49 -2.22 1.99
CA LEU A 254 -11.16 -1.81 2.47
C LEU A 254 -10.01 -2.54 1.75
N GLY A 255 -10.28 -3.73 1.23
CA GLY A 255 -9.35 -4.53 0.45
C GLY A 255 -9.28 -4.12 -1.02
N LEU A 256 -10.25 -3.34 -1.53
CA LEU A 256 -10.23 -2.88 -2.90
C LEU A 256 -9.11 -1.85 -3.12
N THR A 257 -8.27 -2.09 -4.11
CA THR A 257 -7.05 -1.31 -4.33
C THR A 257 -6.98 -0.78 -5.76
N LYS A 258 -6.63 0.49 -5.92
CA LYS A 258 -6.39 1.09 -7.23
C LYS A 258 -5.02 0.67 -7.76
N LEU A 259 -4.98 0.07 -8.95
CA LEU A 259 -3.75 -0.35 -9.60
C LEU A 259 -3.27 0.68 -10.62
N THR A 260 -2.01 1.11 -10.46
CA THR A 260 -1.36 2.10 -11.33
C THR A 260 -0.14 1.46 -11.99
N PRO A 261 -0.14 1.25 -13.31
CA PRO A 261 0.99 0.65 -14.04
C PRO A 261 2.07 1.70 -14.30
N LEU A 262 3.21 1.64 -13.61
CA LEU A 262 4.37 2.46 -13.91
C LEU A 262 5.30 1.75 -14.90
N LEU A 263 5.82 2.50 -15.88
CA LEU A 263 6.87 2.01 -16.77
C LEU A 263 8.20 1.88 -16.03
N LYS A 264 8.90 0.77 -16.28
CA LYS A 264 10.30 0.56 -15.92
C LYS A 264 11.23 1.03 -17.06
N ASP A 265 12.53 1.16 -16.78
CA ASP A 265 13.54 1.53 -17.79
C ASP A 265 13.70 0.46 -18.88
N ASP A 266 13.49 -0.80 -18.55
CA ASP A 266 13.50 -1.95 -19.45
C ASP A 266 12.21 -2.13 -20.27
N GLY A 267 11.27 -1.18 -20.19
CA GLY A 267 9.95 -1.28 -20.82
C GLY A 267 8.94 -2.16 -20.07
N GLY A 268 9.35 -2.79 -18.98
CA GLY A 268 8.48 -3.57 -18.12
C GLY A 268 7.48 -2.70 -17.35
N ILE A 269 6.55 -3.34 -16.64
CA ILE A 269 5.51 -2.65 -15.87
C ILE A 269 5.67 -2.97 -14.38
N ARG A 270 5.65 -1.92 -13.56
CA ARG A 270 5.58 -2.01 -12.10
C ARG A 270 4.14 -1.75 -11.63
N PRO A 271 3.46 -2.74 -11.02
CA PRO A 271 2.06 -2.59 -10.58
C PRO A 271 1.99 -1.90 -9.22
N ILE A 272 1.82 -0.57 -9.20
CA ILE A 272 1.71 0.17 -7.94
C ILE A 272 0.28 0.15 -7.43
N ALA A 273 0.12 -0.35 -6.21
CA ALA A 273 -1.15 -0.49 -5.53
C ALA A 273 -1.44 0.71 -4.63
N GLY A 274 -2.58 1.34 -4.83
CA GLY A 274 -3.08 2.46 -4.01
C GLY A 274 -4.30 2.04 -3.20
N GLY A 275 -4.07 1.50 -2.00
CA GLY A 275 -5.12 1.03 -1.11
C GLY A 275 -5.86 2.15 -0.36
N GLU A 276 -6.88 1.77 0.41
CA GLU A 276 -7.74 2.67 1.17
C GLU A 276 -7.03 3.37 2.33
N CYS A 277 -7.38 4.64 2.58
CA CYS A 277 -6.69 5.45 3.58
C CYS A 277 -6.88 4.95 5.01
N LEU A 278 -8.04 4.38 5.36
CA LEU A 278 -8.26 3.83 6.69
C LEU A 278 -7.34 2.63 6.95
N ARG A 279 -7.29 1.66 6.03
CA ARG A 279 -6.37 0.51 6.08
C ARG A 279 -4.90 0.97 6.17
N LYS A 280 -4.50 1.93 5.33
CA LYS A 280 -3.13 2.49 5.36
C LYS A 280 -2.83 3.23 6.68
N LEU A 281 -3.79 3.94 7.27
CA LEU A 281 -3.62 4.63 8.54
C LEU A 281 -3.42 3.63 9.68
N THR A 282 -4.25 2.59 9.75
CA THR A 282 -4.12 1.49 10.73
C THR A 282 -2.74 0.83 10.62
N ALA A 283 -2.36 0.44 9.41
CA ALA A 283 -1.04 -0.16 9.16
C ALA A 283 0.12 0.75 9.60
N ARG A 284 0.06 2.06 9.30
CA ARG A 284 1.07 3.04 9.75
C ARG A 284 1.15 3.17 11.26
N ALA A 285 0.03 3.10 11.94
CA ALA A 285 -0.02 3.20 13.39
C ALA A 285 0.57 1.93 14.04
N LEU A 286 0.20 0.74 13.58
CA LEU A 286 0.80 -0.53 14.02
C LEU A 286 2.31 -0.58 13.78
N VAL A 287 2.78 -0.15 12.61
CA VAL A 287 4.24 -0.08 12.31
C VAL A 287 4.96 0.87 13.27
N ARG A 288 4.33 1.96 13.69
CA ARG A 288 4.94 2.88 14.68
C ARG A 288 4.97 2.30 16.07
N GLU A 289 3.90 1.66 16.47
CA GLU A 289 3.74 1.05 17.80
C GLU A 289 4.71 -0.10 18.00
N HIS A 290 4.81 -0.98 17.01
CA HIS A 290 5.62 -2.19 17.08
C HIS A 290 6.99 -2.05 16.40
N LYS A 291 7.51 -0.81 16.24
CA LYS A 291 8.72 -0.54 15.45
C LYS A 291 9.92 -1.40 15.84
N ALA A 292 10.19 -1.59 17.13
CA ALA A 292 11.34 -2.38 17.62
C ALA A 292 11.18 -3.86 17.25
N THR A 293 10.04 -4.47 17.57
CA THR A 293 9.70 -5.85 17.23
C THR A 293 9.78 -6.10 15.73
N LEU A 294 9.28 -5.16 14.91
CA LEU A 294 9.31 -5.28 13.46
C LEU A 294 10.71 -5.19 12.87
N LEU A 295 11.60 -4.41 13.50
CA LEU A 295 13.01 -4.37 13.10
C LEU A 295 13.72 -5.71 13.37
N GLU A 296 13.40 -6.36 14.46
CA GLU A 296 13.91 -7.71 14.79
C GLU A 296 13.29 -8.77 13.89
N ALA A 297 11.99 -8.66 13.61
CA ALA A 297 11.23 -9.61 12.79
C ALA A 297 11.77 -9.76 11.36
N VAL A 298 12.28 -8.69 10.74
CA VAL A 298 12.85 -8.74 9.39
C VAL A 298 14.23 -9.40 9.34
N GLY A 299 14.87 -9.64 10.49
CA GLY A 299 16.16 -10.32 10.60
C GLY A 299 17.37 -9.43 10.32
N GLN A 300 18.56 -9.98 10.65
CA GLN A 300 19.81 -9.22 10.60
C GLN A 300 20.31 -8.91 9.19
N HIS A 301 19.93 -9.71 8.19
CA HIS A 301 20.39 -9.59 6.80
C HIS A 301 19.53 -8.62 5.97
N GLN A 302 18.40 -8.13 6.50
CA GLN A 302 17.51 -7.22 5.78
C GLN A 302 17.77 -5.75 6.15
N PHE A 303 18.15 -4.92 5.19
CA PHE A 303 18.47 -3.51 5.36
C PHE A 303 17.44 -2.56 4.73
N GLY A 304 16.60 -3.06 3.83
CA GLY A 304 15.60 -2.27 3.10
C GLY A 304 14.29 -2.02 3.84
N ALA A 305 14.05 -2.70 4.99
CA ALA A 305 12.81 -2.62 5.74
C ALA A 305 13.07 -2.21 7.19
N GLY A 306 12.51 -1.08 7.62
CA GLY A 306 12.55 -0.62 9.02
C GLY A 306 13.88 -0.08 9.54
N ARG A 307 15.01 -0.37 8.92
CA ARG A 307 16.36 0.02 9.35
C ARG A 307 16.74 1.40 8.81
N PRO A 308 16.99 2.41 9.67
CA PRO A 308 17.49 3.70 9.23
C PRO A 308 18.88 3.56 8.60
N GLY A 309 19.13 4.27 7.49
CA GLY A 309 20.44 4.25 6.82
C GLY A 309 20.81 2.89 6.22
N GLY A 310 19.83 1.98 5.98
CA GLY A 310 20.14 0.63 5.55
C GLY A 310 20.90 0.53 4.23
N ALA A 311 20.62 1.42 3.26
CA ALA A 311 21.36 1.48 2.01
C ALA A 311 22.80 1.92 2.22
N GLU A 312 23.01 2.95 3.04
CA GLU A 312 24.33 3.48 3.41
C GLU A 312 25.17 2.41 4.13
N ILE A 313 24.54 1.69 5.07
CA ILE A 313 25.22 0.58 5.78
C ILE A 313 25.70 -0.48 4.77
N LEU A 314 24.86 -0.91 3.84
CA LEU A 314 25.25 -1.89 2.82
C LEU A 314 26.40 -1.39 1.95
N VAL A 315 26.33 -0.15 1.46
CA VAL A 315 27.39 0.44 0.63
C VAL A 315 28.72 0.49 1.38
N HIS A 316 28.72 0.96 2.64
CA HIS A 316 29.94 1.01 3.45
C HIS A 316 30.46 -0.39 3.80
N THR A 317 29.57 -1.35 4.06
CA THR A 317 29.99 -2.75 4.28
C THR A 317 30.72 -3.30 3.06
N ILE A 318 30.18 -3.07 1.84
CA ILE A 318 30.83 -3.50 0.60
C ILE A 318 32.21 -2.85 0.47
N GLN A 319 32.31 -1.53 0.68
CA GLN A 319 33.57 -0.79 0.57
C GLN A 319 34.63 -1.35 1.54
N VAL A 320 34.32 -1.42 2.84
CA VAL A 320 35.24 -1.89 3.86
C VAL A 320 35.69 -3.34 3.60
N VAL A 321 34.74 -4.21 3.25
CA VAL A 321 35.07 -5.62 2.99
C VAL A 321 35.89 -5.79 1.71
N SER A 322 35.62 -5.01 0.65
CA SER A 322 36.38 -5.07 -0.60
C SER A 322 37.80 -4.53 -0.41
N GLU A 323 38.01 -3.52 0.42
CA GLU A 323 39.34 -3.00 0.76
C GLU A 323 40.15 -4.00 1.60
N ALA A 324 39.51 -4.63 2.59
CA ALA A 324 40.14 -5.60 3.48
C ALA A 324 40.42 -6.94 2.79
N HIS A 325 39.59 -7.34 1.82
CA HIS A 325 39.63 -8.63 1.14
C HIS A 325 39.45 -8.48 -0.36
N PRO A 326 40.48 -8.07 -1.10
CA PRO A 326 40.41 -7.82 -2.55
C PRO A 326 40.14 -9.08 -3.39
N ASP A 327 40.33 -10.25 -2.81
CA ASP A 327 40.08 -11.58 -3.42
C ASP A 327 38.61 -12.02 -3.37
N ARG A 328 37.76 -11.24 -2.71
CA ARG A 328 36.31 -11.53 -2.65
C ARG A 328 35.57 -11.07 -3.92
N ALA A 329 34.64 -11.91 -4.35
CA ALA A 329 33.66 -11.56 -5.34
C ALA A 329 32.35 -11.13 -4.69
N TRP A 330 31.64 -10.22 -5.36
CA TRP A 330 30.29 -9.81 -4.97
C TRP A 330 29.28 -10.30 -6.01
N VAL A 331 28.29 -11.04 -5.56
CA VAL A 331 27.21 -11.55 -6.40
C VAL A 331 25.92 -10.86 -6.03
N GLN A 332 25.33 -10.12 -6.98
CA GLN A 332 24.02 -9.52 -6.84
C GLN A 332 22.94 -10.48 -7.32
N LEU A 333 21.90 -10.64 -6.54
CA LEU A 333 20.74 -11.49 -6.82
C LEU A 333 19.49 -10.60 -6.86
N ASP A 334 18.68 -10.74 -7.91
CA ASP A 334 17.39 -10.05 -8.07
C ASP A 334 16.24 -11.08 -8.03
N VAL A 335 15.26 -10.86 -7.18
CA VAL A 335 14.07 -11.70 -7.10
C VAL A 335 13.03 -11.21 -8.09
N GLN A 336 12.80 -11.97 -9.14
CA GLN A 336 11.88 -11.57 -10.20
C GLN A 336 10.44 -11.41 -9.68
N ASN A 337 9.88 -10.21 -9.88
CA ASN A 337 8.50 -9.89 -9.48
C ASN A 337 8.23 -10.12 -7.98
N ALA A 338 9.20 -9.89 -7.12
CA ALA A 338 9.26 -10.26 -5.70
C ALA A 338 7.95 -10.03 -4.92
N PHE A 339 7.50 -8.77 -4.84
CA PHE A 339 6.30 -8.42 -4.09
C PHE A 339 5.03 -9.12 -4.58
N PRO A 340 4.69 -9.12 -5.88
CA PRO A 340 3.49 -9.81 -6.37
C PRO A 340 3.58 -11.34 -6.35
N SER A 341 4.78 -11.93 -6.21
CA SER A 341 4.97 -13.38 -6.30
C SER A 341 5.32 -14.08 -4.98
N VAL A 342 5.53 -13.33 -3.90
CA VAL A 342 5.83 -13.94 -2.59
C VAL A 342 4.66 -14.80 -2.11
N SER A 343 4.95 -15.97 -1.54
CA SER A 343 3.94 -16.87 -0.98
C SER A 343 3.24 -16.21 0.21
N ARG A 344 1.91 -16.07 0.14
CA ARG A 344 1.12 -15.52 1.27
C ARG A 344 1.16 -16.42 2.50
N ARG A 345 1.27 -17.73 2.31
CA ARG A 345 1.48 -18.67 3.42
C ARG A 345 2.79 -18.36 4.12
N ALA A 346 3.90 -18.27 3.37
CA ALA A 346 5.20 -17.90 3.96
C ALA A 346 5.18 -16.54 4.66
N VAL A 347 4.43 -15.57 4.12
CA VAL A 347 4.22 -14.26 4.77
C VAL A 347 3.50 -14.42 6.10
N LEU A 348 2.38 -15.15 6.13
CA LEU A 348 1.56 -15.30 7.34
C LEU A 348 2.28 -16.13 8.41
N ASP A 349 2.99 -17.18 7.99
CA ASP A 349 3.80 -18.00 8.91
C ASP A 349 4.91 -17.16 9.57
N ALA A 350 5.63 -16.34 8.77
CA ALA A 350 6.65 -15.44 9.30
C ALA A 350 6.08 -14.35 10.21
N VAL A 351 4.90 -13.80 9.87
CA VAL A 351 4.20 -12.81 10.73
C VAL A 351 3.75 -13.46 12.04
N ALA A 352 3.21 -14.68 12.00
CA ALA A 352 2.78 -15.40 13.19
C ALA A 352 3.96 -15.66 14.14
N GLU A 353 5.13 -16.01 13.60
CA GLU A 353 6.33 -16.31 14.37
C GLU A 353 7.01 -15.06 14.94
N HIS A 354 7.15 -14.00 14.10
CA HIS A 354 8.04 -12.89 14.43
C HIS A 354 7.33 -11.56 14.75
N ALA A 355 6.07 -11.41 14.36
CA ALA A 355 5.30 -10.17 14.55
C ALA A 355 3.80 -10.45 14.76
N PRO A 356 3.42 -11.25 15.77
CA PRO A 356 2.03 -11.73 15.96
C PRO A 356 1.00 -10.58 16.08
N ALA A 357 1.41 -9.40 16.54
CA ALA A 357 0.54 -8.23 16.59
C ALA A 357 0.02 -7.76 15.21
N LEU A 358 0.71 -8.08 14.12
CA LEU A 358 0.26 -7.78 12.77
C LEU A 358 -0.60 -8.88 12.15
N LEU A 359 -0.64 -10.07 12.76
CA LEU A 359 -1.25 -11.26 12.16
C LEU A 359 -2.74 -11.07 11.85
N PRO A 360 -3.58 -10.51 12.75
CA PRO A 360 -4.99 -10.32 12.46
C PRO A 360 -5.24 -9.46 11.22
N LEU A 361 -4.52 -8.33 11.10
CA LEU A 361 -4.62 -7.45 9.93
C LEU A 361 -4.12 -8.15 8.66
N ALA A 362 -2.98 -8.84 8.74
CA ALA A 362 -2.39 -9.55 7.60
C ALA A 362 -3.32 -10.67 7.10
N GLU A 363 -3.84 -11.51 7.99
CA GLU A 363 -4.77 -12.58 7.64
C GLU A 363 -6.06 -12.07 7.00
N THR A 364 -6.65 -11.00 7.55
CA THR A 364 -7.89 -10.39 7.05
C THR A 364 -7.80 -10.07 5.56
N PHE A 365 -6.65 -9.60 5.09
CA PHE A 365 -6.49 -9.19 3.69
C PHE A 365 -5.70 -10.19 2.83
N LEU A 366 -4.82 -11.02 3.39
CA LEU A 366 -4.00 -11.95 2.61
C LEU A 366 -4.63 -13.35 2.45
N ARG A 367 -5.54 -13.76 3.33
CA ARG A 367 -6.29 -15.03 3.17
C ARG A 367 -7.44 -14.93 2.15
N ARG A 368 -7.54 -13.83 1.43
CA ARG A 368 -8.58 -13.57 0.43
C ARG A 368 -7.95 -13.27 -0.92
N THR A 369 -8.69 -13.48 -1.98
CA THR A 369 -8.32 -12.93 -3.28
C THR A 369 -8.30 -11.42 -3.22
N SER A 370 -7.14 -10.79 -3.43
CA SER A 370 -7.04 -9.33 -3.51
C SER A 370 -7.73 -8.82 -4.76
N SER A 371 -8.49 -7.75 -4.63
CA SER A 371 -9.23 -7.10 -5.72
C SER A 371 -8.60 -5.76 -6.08
N PHE A 372 -8.30 -5.59 -7.38
CA PHE A 372 -7.70 -4.36 -7.91
C PHE A 372 -8.59 -3.71 -8.95
N VAL A 373 -8.54 -2.39 -9.00
CA VAL A 373 -9.19 -1.58 -10.03
C VAL A 373 -8.10 -0.99 -10.93
N TYR A 374 -8.01 -1.48 -12.15
CA TYR A 374 -7.20 -0.91 -13.23
C TYR A 374 -8.07 -0.02 -14.11
N LEU A 375 -7.62 1.19 -14.44
CA LEU A 375 -8.36 2.09 -15.33
C LEU A 375 -7.95 1.85 -16.77
N ASP A 376 -8.90 1.46 -17.60
CA ASP A 376 -8.71 1.32 -19.05
C ASP A 376 -8.59 2.67 -19.78
N ALA A 377 -8.45 2.64 -21.10
CA ALA A 377 -8.35 3.84 -21.94
C ALA A 377 -9.59 4.75 -21.85
N THR A 378 -10.76 4.19 -21.56
CA THR A 378 -12.01 4.96 -21.38
C THR A 378 -12.11 5.58 -19.99
N GLY A 379 -11.21 5.21 -19.06
CA GLY A 379 -11.23 5.63 -17.67
C GLY A 379 -12.20 4.86 -16.80
N ARG A 380 -12.74 3.75 -17.30
CA ARG A 380 -13.52 2.79 -16.52
C ARG A 380 -12.60 1.82 -15.79
N GLY A 381 -13.01 1.42 -14.61
CA GLY A 381 -12.31 0.41 -13.83
C GLY A 381 -12.55 -0.99 -14.40
N VAL A 382 -11.44 -1.69 -14.62
CA VAL A 382 -11.44 -3.11 -14.97
C VAL A 382 -10.93 -3.86 -13.73
N PRO A 383 -11.70 -4.83 -13.21
CA PRO A 383 -11.26 -5.61 -12.06
C PRO A 383 -10.12 -6.57 -12.45
N LEU A 384 -9.10 -6.62 -11.61
CA LEU A 384 -8.02 -7.60 -11.64
C LEU A 384 -7.95 -8.26 -10.27
N ARG A 385 -7.46 -9.49 -10.21
CA ARG A 385 -7.40 -10.28 -8.98
C ARG A 385 -6.00 -10.82 -8.76
N ALA A 386 -5.63 -11.04 -7.49
CA ALA A 386 -4.40 -11.72 -7.11
C ALA A 386 -4.65 -12.67 -5.93
N THR A 387 -4.07 -13.85 -6.02
CA THR A 387 -4.08 -14.88 -4.96
C THR A 387 -2.72 -15.01 -4.30
N LEU A 388 -1.68 -14.42 -4.91
CA LEU A 388 -0.30 -14.37 -4.42
C LEU A 388 0.13 -12.96 -4.06
N GLY A 389 1.24 -12.89 -3.40
CA GLY A 389 2.00 -11.67 -3.18
C GLY A 389 1.42 -10.72 -2.17
N VAL A 390 2.21 -9.68 -1.94
CA VAL A 390 1.84 -8.48 -1.20
C VAL A 390 1.78 -7.29 -2.12
N GLU A 391 0.98 -6.28 -1.76
CA GLU A 391 0.73 -5.12 -2.60
C GLU A 391 1.94 -4.17 -2.64
N GLN A 392 2.52 -3.94 -3.82
CA GLN A 392 3.56 -2.94 -4.01
C GLN A 392 2.97 -1.52 -3.89
N GLY A 393 3.21 -0.87 -2.75
CA GLY A 393 2.66 0.44 -2.38
C GLY A 393 1.74 0.39 -1.14
N ASP A 394 1.45 -0.80 -0.61
CA ASP A 394 0.90 -0.95 0.74
C ASP A 394 1.96 -0.58 1.79
N VAL A 395 1.52 -0.09 2.94
CA VAL A 395 2.39 0.31 4.05
C VAL A 395 3.13 -0.89 4.63
N LEU A 396 2.45 -2.03 4.74
CA LEU A 396 3.04 -3.27 5.26
C LEU A 396 3.79 -4.08 4.20
N GLY A 397 3.54 -3.84 2.91
CA GLY A 397 4.12 -4.63 1.81
C GLY A 397 5.62 -4.91 1.96
N PRO A 398 6.47 -3.89 2.16
CA PRO A 398 7.91 -4.09 2.35
C PRO A 398 8.26 -4.92 3.59
N LEU A 399 7.57 -4.70 4.71
CA LEU A 399 7.80 -5.45 5.96
C LEU A 399 7.37 -6.91 5.84
N LEU A 400 6.19 -7.14 5.28
CA LEU A 400 5.65 -8.49 5.06
C LEU A 400 6.53 -9.31 4.13
N PHE A 401 7.00 -8.71 3.04
CA PHE A 401 7.97 -9.34 2.14
C PHE A 401 9.28 -9.65 2.87
N ALA A 402 9.84 -8.68 3.59
CA ALA A 402 11.10 -8.83 4.30
C ALA A 402 11.05 -9.93 5.37
N MET A 403 9.96 -10.04 6.12
CA MET A 403 9.76 -11.13 7.10
C MET A 403 9.69 -12.50 6.43
N ALA A 404 8.93 -12.64 5.34
CA ALA A 404 8.86 -13.89 4.58
C ALA A 404 10.21 -14.27 3.94
N PHE A 405 11.04 -13.26 3.62
CA PHE A 405 12.34 -13.47 2.99
C PHE A 405 13.48 -13.72 4.00
N ARG A 406 13.22 -13.55 5.31
CA ARG A 406 14.19 -13.78 6.38
C ARG A 406 14.73 -15.22 6.38
N ALA A 407 13.86 -16.22 6.49
CA ALA A 407 14.28 -17.63 6.53
C ALA A 407 14.99 -18.10 5.24
N PRO A 408 14.57 -17.70 4.02
CA PRO A 408 15.36 -17.91 2.81
C PRO A 408 16.77 -17.32 2.87
N LEU A 409 16.95 -16.08 3.33
CA LEU A 409 18.28 -15.45 3.46
C LEU A 409 19.16 -16.20 4.46
N GLU A 410 18.62 -16.55 5.63
CA GLU A 410 19.34 -17.31 6.65
C GLU A 410 19.74 -18.72 6.16
N ARG A 411 18.88 -19.38 5.35
CA ARG A 411 19.22 -20.67 4.74
C ARG A 411 20.29 -20.51 3.67
N LEU A 412 20.21 -19.49 2.82
CA LEU A 412 21.24 -19.22 1.84
C LEU A 412 22.60 -19.02 2.49
N ARG A 413 22.65 -18.17 3.54
CA ARG A 413 23.91 -17.95 4.28
C ARG A 413 24.50 -19.24 4.83
N ARG A 414 23.69 -20.08 5.48
CA ARG A 414 24.15 -21.38 6.01
C ARG A 414 24.72 -22.27 4.90
N ARG A 415 24.02 -22.41 3.78
CA ARG A 415 24.49 -23.21 2.66
C ARG A 415 25.79 -22.70 2.04
N LEU A 416 25.99 -21.37 2.01
CA LEU A 416 27.24 -20.76 1.54
C LEU A 416 28.39 -21.02 2.52
N VAL A 417 28.14 -20.97 3.82
CA VAL A 417 29.12 -21.34 4.85
C VAL A 417 29.49 -22.82 4.72
N ASP A 418 28.50 -23.70 4.61
CA ASP A 418 28.71 -25.14 4.41
C ASP A 418 29.51 -25.41 3.12
N LEU A 419 29.23 -24.73 2.01
CA LEU A 419 29.97 -24.81 0.76
C LEU A 419 31.46 -24.47 0.95
N LEU A 420 31.76 -23.36 1.65
CA LEU A 420 33.15 -22.96 1.93
C LEU A 420 33.87 -23.98 2.78
N HIS A 421 33.20 -24.54 3.78
CA HIS A 421 33.76 -25.54 4.67
C HIS A 421 34.02 -26.86 3.92
N THR A 422 33.04 -27.38 3.19
CA THR A 422 33.08 -28.74 2.62
C THR A 422 33.83 -28.82 1.29
N GLU A 423 33.68 -27.82 0.41
CA GLU A 423 34.27 -27.85 -0.93
C GLU A 423 35.54 -26.99 -1.05
N HIS A 424 35.74 -25.98 -0.20
CA HIS A 424 36.88 -25.07 -0.26
C HIS A 424 37.84 -25.19 0.93
N GLY A 425 37.57 -26.06 1.93
CA GLY A 425 38.47 -26.40 3.03
C GLY A 425 38.63 -25.31 4.10
N PHE A 426 37.73 -24.35 4.16
CA PHE A 426 37.74 -23.33 5.23
C PHE A 426 37.42 -23.96 6.57
N ALA A 427 38.09 -23.53 7.66
CA ALA A 427 37.66 -23.87 9.00
C ALA A 427 36.26 -23.28 9.28
N PRO A 428 35.41 -23.87 10.15
CA PRO A 428 34.04 -23.41 10.40
C PRO A 428 33.93 -21.91 10.69
N ASP A 429 34.76 -21.39 11.59
CA ASP A 429 34.77 -19.98 11.98
C ASP A 429 35.24 -19.06 10.82
N GLU A 430 36.19 -19.55 10.01
CA GLU A 430 36.68 -18.83 8.84
C GLU A 430 35.59 -18.78 7.75
N ALA A 431 34.87 -19.88 7.53
CA ALA A 431 33.77 -19.95 6.58
C ALA A 431 32.64 -18.99 7.00
N GLU A 432 32.29 -18.96 8.30
CA GLU A 432 31.31 -18.02 8.86
C GLU A 432 31.72 -16.56 8.63
N ALA A 433 32.98 -16.20 8.85
CA ALA A 433 33.51 -14.86 8.64
C ALA A 433 33.68 -14.49 7.15
N ALA A 434 33.83 -15.51 6.30
CA ALA A 434 34.05 -15.31 4.87
C ALA A 434 32.77 -14.98 4.09
N VAL A 435 31.59 -15.31 4.61
CA VAL A 435 30.30 -15.03 3.94
C VAL A 435 29.68 -13.74 4.47
N VAL A 436 29.59 -12.72 3.61
CA VAL A 436 28.85 -11.48 3.85
C VAL A 436 27.54 -11.51 3.06
N LEU A 437 26.41 -11.40 3.73
CA LEU A 437 25.10 -11.40 3.12
C LEU A 437 24.29 -10.18 3.60
N GLY A 438 23.79 -9.40 2.66
CA GLY A 438 22.87 -8.30 2.94
C GLY A 438 21.80 -8.20 1.85
N ALA A 439 20.59 -7.83 2.25
CA ALA A 439 19.49 -7.61 1.32
C ALA A 439 18.86 -6.22 1.51
N TYR A 440 18.52 -5.56 0.42
CA TYR A 440 17.71 -4.36 0.40
C TYR A 440 16.38 -4.68 -0.27
N LEU A 441 15.42 -5.15 0.52
CA LEU A 441 14.16 -5.76 0.08
C LEU A 441 14.44 -7.01 -0.79
N ASP A 442 14.13 -6.94 -2.07
CA ASP A 442 14.29 -8.01 -3.07
C ASP A 442 15.69 -8.11 -3.67
N ASP A 443 16.49 -7.06 -3.57
CA ASP A 443 17.88 -7.06 -3.99
C ASP A 443 18.77 -7.68 -2.90
N ALA A 444 19.34 -8.86 -3.12
CA ALA A 444 20.29 -9.48 -2.20
C ALA A 444 21.71 -9.40 -2.76
N LEU A 445 22.68 -9.20 -1.87
CA LEU A 445 24.10 -9.12 -2.19
C LEU A 445 24.89 -10.11 -1.33
N VAL A 446 25.73 -10.91 -1.99
CA VAL A 446 26.57 -11.90 -1.37
C VAL A 446 28.03 -11.59 -1.66
N GLY A 447 28.83 -11.40 -0.61
CA GLY A 447 30.29 -11.29 -0.69
C GLY A 447 30.94 -12.55 -0.15
N LEU A 448 31.83 -13.20 -0.94
CA LEU A 448 32.51 -14.43 -0.56
C LEU A 448 33.80 -14.62 -1.39
N PRO A 449 34.68 -15.58 -1.05
CA PRO A 449 35.85 -15.90 -1.85
C PRO A 449 35.50 -16.17 -3.32
N ALA A 450 36.24 -15.60 -4.27
CA ALA A 450 35.90 -15.61 -5.69
C ALA A 450 35.75 -17.03 -6.25
N ALA A 451 36.49 -18.00 -5.72
CA ALA A 451 36.42 -19.41 -6.14
C ALA A 451 35.04 -20.04 -5.93
N ALA A 452 34.27 -19.57 -4.94
CA ALA A 452 32.93 -20.09 -4.61
C ALA A 452 31.79 -19.29 -5.28
N ALA A 453 32.08 -18.15 -5.90
CA ALA A 453 31.05 -17.20 -6.40
C ALA A 453 30.13 -17.82 -7.47
N ALA A 454 30.63 -18.72 -8.29
CA ALA A 454 29.87 -19.36 -9.38
C ALA A 454 28.67 -20.21 -8.86
N ARG A 455 28.73 -20.70 -7.62
CA ARG A 455 27.69 -21.54 -7.00
C ARG A 455 26.55 -20.72 -6.38
N VAL A 456 26.75 -19.41 -6.15
CA VAL A 456 25.78 -18.56 -5.48
C VAL A 456 24.42 -18.52 -6.17
N PRO A 457 24.30 -18.33 -7.50
CA PRO A 457 23.01 -18.29 -8.20
C PRO A 457 22.19 -19.58 -8.05
N GLU A 458 22.83 -20.75 -8.19
CA GLU A 458 22.21 -22.06 -8.04
C GLU A 458 21.65 -22.25 -6.62
N LEU A 459 22.48 -22.00 -5.61
CA LEU A 459 22.09 -22.11 -4.20
C LEU A 459 20.99 -21.12 -3.81
N ALA A 460 21.01 -19.93 -4.41
CA ALA A 460 19.97 -18.92 -4.21
C ALA A 460 18.63 -19.36 -4.82
N GLU A 461 18.65 -19.91 -6.05
CA GLU A 461 17.44 -20.39 -6.72
C GLU A 461 16.76 -21.49 -5.90
N GLU A 462 17.50 -22.50 -5.48
CA GLU A 462 16.99 -23.58 -4.63
C GLU A 462 16.45 -23.06 -3.27
N THR A 463 17.14 -22.10 -2.68
CA THR A 463 16.82 -21.61 -1.33
C THR A 463 15.61 -20.67 -1.33
N PHE A 464 15.46 -19.86 -2.37
CA PHE A 464 14.38 -18.85 -2.46
C PHE A 464 13.11 -19.40 -3.10
N ALA A 465 13.17 -20.53 -3.82
CA ALA A 465 12.03 -21.14 -4.49
C ALA A 465 10.76 -21.30 -3.62
N PRO A 466 10.84 -21.67 -2.33
CA PRO A 466 9.66 -21.77 -1.46
C PRO A 466 8.98 -20.43 -1.15
N ALA A 467 9.73 -19.33 -1.17
CA ALA A 467 9.22 -18.00 -0.85
C ALA A 467 8.96 -17.12 -2.07
N ALA A 468 9.67 -17.38 -3.19
CA ALA A 468 9.55 -16.58 -4.42
C ALA A 468 9.73 -17.45 -5.66
N ARG A 469 8.89 -17.26 -6.69
CA ARG A 469 8.81 -18.17 -7.85
C ARG A 469 10.05 -18.21 -8.75
N ARG A 470 10.89 -17.17 -8.79
CA ARG A 470 12.13 -17.13 -9.61
C ARG A 470 13.18 -16.16 -9.07
N VAL A 471 14.42 -16.59 -9.10
CA VAL A 471 15.61 -15.76 -8.85
C VAL A 471 16.33 -15.58 -10.17
N GLN A 472 16.88 -14.40 -10.41
CA GLN A 472 17.79 -14.14 -11.53
C GLN A 472 19.10 -13.58 -10.99
N PRO A 473 20.27 -13.92 -11.57
CA PRO A 473 21.50 -13.18 -11.33
C PRO A 473 21.24 -11.71 -11.67
N GLY A 474 21.65 -10.79 -10.81
CA GLY A 474 21.58 -9.35 -11.08
C GLY A 474 22.38 -9.02 -12.36
N LYS A 475 21.93 -7.98 -13.08
CA LYS A 475 22.60 -7.49 -14.29
C LYS A 475 23.95 -6.85 -13.95
#